data_dca6bfc9f50fe1484022a0c4cedcab2b
#
_entry.id   dca6bfc9f50fe1484022a0c4cedcab2b
#
_cell.length_a   1.000
_cell.length_b   1.000
_cell.length_c   1.000
_cell.angle_alpha   90.00
_cell.angle_beta   90.00
_cell.angle_gamma   90.00
#
_symmetry.space_group_name_H-M   'P 1'
#
loop_
_entity.id
_entity.type
_entity.pdbx_description
1 polymer ?
#
loop_
_entity_poly.entity_id
_entity_poly.type
_entity_poly.pdbx_seq_one_letter_code
_entity_poly.pdbx_strand_id
1 'polypeptide(L)'
;MEKLKQRVGQIYKGLEESANKIQIDSKIQQISDLEREVSSPEIWNNPQNAKNKTQQLANLKKNVQPWLTLRVQIKDIIELIELGDDDLEKEFIEQIDSFETDLKNIKRQLLFKGEYDDHNATISITSGVVGTDAQDFAEMLERIYFRWAEKSDFKTESIGRS
;
A
#
# COMPACT_ATOMS: atom_id res chain seq x y z
N MET A 1 -29.84 -6.26 1.52
CA MET A 1 -28.97 -6.91 2.55
C MET A 1 -28.31 -8.20 2.07
N GLU A 2 -29.04 -9.27 1.59
CA GLU A 2 -28.42 -10.56 1.21
C GLU A 2 -27.32 -10.43 0.13
N LYS A 3 -27.56 -9.61 -0.90
CA LYS A 3 -26.55 -9.32 -1.94
C LYS A 3 -25.30 -8.63 -1.37
N LEU A 4 -25.47 -7.78 -0.38
CA LEU A 4 -24.34 -7.10 0.29
C LEU A 4 -23.51 -8.10 1.09
N LYS A 5 -24.16 -9.02 1.83
CA LYS A 5 -23.48 -10.11 2.55
C LYS A 5 -22.62 -10.96 1.60
N GLN A 6 -23.18 -11.35 0.46
CA GLN A 6 -22.45 -12.14 -0.53
C GLN A 6 -21.24 -11.36 -1.09
N ARG A 7 -21.43 -10.06 -1.39
CA ARG A 7 -20.38 -9.21 -1.94
C ARG A 7 -19.23 -9.03 -0.94
N VAL A 8 -19.54 -8.68 0.32
CA VAL A 8 -18.55 -8.54 1.39
C VAL A 8 -17.83 -9.87 1.65
N GLY A 9 -18.57 -10.99 1.67
CA GLY A 9 -17.98 -12.31 1.83
C GLY A 9 -16.96 -12.66 0.72
N GLN A 10 -17.23 -12.26 -0.53
CA GLN A 10 -16.28 -12.44 -1.64
C GLN A 10 -15.02 -11.57 -1.46
N ILE A 11 -15.18 -10.32 -1.01
CA ILE A 11 -14.05 -9.43 -0.72
C ILE A 11 -13.20 -10.02 0.40
N TYR A 12 -13.82 -10.46 1.49
CA TYR A 12 -13.13 -11.07 2.62
C TYR A 12 -12.34 -12.32 2.20
N LYS A 13 -12.97 -13.20 1.43
CA LYS A 13 -12.31 -14.39 0.89
C LYS A 13 -11.11 -14.02 0.01
N GLY A 14 -11.27 -13.05 -0.89
CA GLY A 14 -10.19 -12.56 -1.75
C GLY A 14 -9.04 -11.88 -0.98
N LEU A 15 -9.34 -11.25 0.16
CA LEU A 15 -8.35 -10.70 1.10
C LEU A 15 -7.55 -11.83 1.75
N GLU A 16 -8.24 -12.82 2.36
CA GLU A 16 -7.60 -13.93 3.07
C GLU A 16 -6.75 -14.80 2.13
N GLU A 17 -7.24 -15.11 0.93
CA GLU A 17 -6.45 -15.84 -0.07
C GLU A 17 -5.16 -15.11 -0.45
N SER A 18 -5.23 -13.79 -0.56
CA SER A 18 -4.06 -12.95 -0.89
C SER A 18 -3.13 -12.81 0.31
N ALA A 19 -3.67 -12.63 1.51
CA ALA A 19 -2.92 -12.56 2.76
C ALA A 19 -2.12 -13.85 3.01
N ASN A 20 -2.72 -15.01 2.76
CA ASN A 20 -2.06 -16.31 2.86
C ASN A 20 -0.90 -16.46 1.87
N LYS A 21 -1.08 -16.02 0.61
CA LYS A 21 -0.01 -16.06 -0.41
C LYS A 21 1.23 -15.27 -0.01
N ILE A 22 1.07 -14.18 0.72
CA ILE A 22 2.18 -13.32 1.18
C ILE A 22 2.59 -13.62 2.62
N GLN A 23 2.01 -14.64 3.22
CA GLN A 23 2.32 -15.10 4.57
C GLN A 23 2.18 -13.96 5.61
N ILE A 24 1.04 -13.25 5.59
CA ILE A 24 0.78 -12.11 6.48
C ILE A 24 0.97 -12.49 7.95
N ASP A 25 0.51 -13.66 8.36
CA ASP A 25 0.60 -14.10 9.77
C ASP A 25 2.07 -14.33 10.20
N SER A 26 2.91 -14.84 9.31
CA SER A 26 4.36 -14.92 9.55
C SER A 26 5.00 -13.53 9.69
N LYS A 27 4.58 -12.56 8.89
CA LYS A 27 5.06 -11.18 9.00
C LYS A 27 4.60 -10.51 10.28
N ILE A 28 3.40 -10.79 10.76
CA ILE A 28 2.91 -10.32 12.06
C ILE A 28 3.80 -10.86 13.18
N GLN A 29 4.16 -12.14 13.11
CA GLN A 29 5.09 -12.73 14.09
C GLN A 29 6.46 -12.06 14.05
N GLN A 30 7.00 -11.81 12.85
CA GLN A 30 8.26 -11.08 12.68
C GLN A 30 8.19 -9.64 13.24
N ILE A 31 7.06 -8.95 13.08
CA ILE A 31 6.84 -7.64 13.70
C ILE A 31 6.95 -7.74 15.22
N SER A 32 6.26 -8.70 15.83
CA SER A 32 6.29 -8.91 17.28
C SER A 32 7.70 -9.21 17.79
N ASP A 33 8.45 -10.03 17.07
CA ASP A 33 9.83 -10.38 17.43
C ASP A 33 10.77 -9.15 17.30
N LEU A 34 10.65 -8.40 16.22
CA LEU A 34 11.40 -7.14 16.02
C LEU A 34 11.04 -6.07 17.04
N GLU A 35 9.78 -5.95 17.43
CA GLU A 35 9.34 -5.03 18.49
C GLU A 35 10.02 -5.38 19.83
N ARG A 36 10.08 -6.66 20.16
CA ARG A 36 10.75 -7.13 21.36
C ARG A 36 12.25 -6.84 21.34
N GLU A 37 12.90 -7.10 20.18
CA GLU A 37 14.33 -6.80 20.01
C GLU A 37 14.62 -5.29 20.11
N VAL A 38 13.84 -4.45 19.44
CA VAL A 38 14.03 -2.99 19.45
C VAL A 38 13.73 -2.38 20.82
N SER A 39 12.84 -3.01 21.60
CA SER A 39 12.53 -2.59 22.98
C SER A 39 13.57 -3.01 23.99
N SER A 40 14.48 -3.92 23.63
CA SER A 40 15.58 -4.33 24.54
C SER A 40 16.63 -3.24 24.67
N PRO A 41 17.07 -2.87 25.89
CA PRO A 41 18.15 -1.90 26.08
C PRO A 41 19.46 -2.29 25.40
N GLU A 42 19.70 -3.58 25.24
CA GLU A 42 20.96 -4.13 24.70
C GLU A 42 21.19 -3.77 23.23
N ILE A 43 20.12 -3.60 22.44
CA ILE A 43 20.26 -3.25 21.02
C ILE A 43 20.95 -1.89 20.83
N TRP A 44 20.78 -0.98 21.78
CA TRP A 44 21.31 0.37 21.74
C TRP A 44 22.80 0.44 22.01
N ASN A 45 23.44 -0.66 22.44
CA ASN A 45 24.89 -0.77 22.52
C ASN A 45 25.55 -0.73 21.14
N ASN A 46 24.76 -1.02 20.06
CA ASN A 46 25.19 -0.87 18.67
C ASN A 46 24.19 0.00 17.89
N PRO A 47 24.43 1.33 17.80
CA PRO A 47 23.50 2.27 17.17
C PRO A 47 23.17 1.94 15.71
N GLN A 48 24.12 1.39 14.95
CA GLN A 48 23.89 1.02 13.56
C GLN A 48 22.93 -0.17 13.45
N ASN A 49 23.09 -1.18 14.31
CA ASN A 49 22.18 -2.31 14.36
C ASN A 49 20.77 -1.89 14.82
N ALA A 50 20.69 -1.02 15.84
CA ALA A 50 19.42 -0.47 16.32
C ALA A 50 18.68 0.28 15.21
N LYS A 51 19.38 1.14 14.45
CA LYS A 51 18.83 1.86 13.30
C LYS A 51 18.30 0.89 12.24
N ASN A 52 19.08 -0.11 11.87
CA ASN A 52 18.68 -1.10 10.84
C ASN A 52 17.43 -1.87 11.28
N LYS A 53 17.39 -2.36 12.52
CA LYS A 53 16.23 -3.09 13.06
C LYS A 53 14.98 -2.24 13.15
N THR A 54 15.12 -0.97 13.60
CA THR A 54 14.01 -0.03 13.65
C THR A 54 13.45 0.26 12.26
N GLN A 55 14.33 0.40 11.26
CA GLN A 55 13.90 0.62 9.87
C GLN A 55 13.22 -0.61 9.28
N GLN A 56 13.74 -1.82 9.55
CA GLN A 56 13.08 -3.07 9.17
C GLN A 56 11.68 -3.19 9.77
N LEU A 57 11.55 -2.90 11.07
CA LEU A 57 10.26 -2.90 11.77
C LEU A 57 9.27 -1.92 11.14
N ALA A 58 9.72 -0.68 10.87
CA ALA A 58 8.89 0.35 10.25
C ALA A 58 8.39 -0.06 8.86
N ASN A 59 9.29 -0.59 8.03
CA ASN A 59 8.95 -1.07 6.69
C ASN A 59 7.97 -2.25 6.73
N LEU A 60 8.22 -3.21 7.63
CA LEU A 60 7.36 -4.38 7.77
C LEU A 60 5.95 -4.00 8.25
N LYS A 61 5.85 -3.09 9.23
CA LYS A 61 4.57 -2.53 9.69
C LYS A 61 3.84 -1.80 8.57
N LYS A 62 4.52 -0.95 7.82
CA LYS A 62 3.95 -0.22 6.68
C LYS A 62 3.32 -1.17 5.66
N ASN A 63 3.95 -2.32 5.41
CA ASN A 63 3.47 -3.30 4.44
C ASN A 63 2.32 -4.18 4.97
N VAL A 64 2.28 -4.44 6.26
CA VAL A 64 1.28 -5.32 6.90
C VAL A 64 0.03 -4.55 7.34
N GLN A 65 0.19 -3.32 7.81
CA GLN A 65 -0.89 -2.51 8.38
C GLN A 65 -2.12 -2.38 7.48
N PRO A 66 -1.99 -2.12 6.16
CA PRO A 66 -3.16 -2.00 5.29
C PRO A 66 -4.01 -3.28 5.24
N TRP A 67 -3.37 -4.46 5.30
CA TRP A 67 -4.06 -5.76 5.35
C TRP A 67 -4.84 -5.95 6.64
N LEU A 68 -4.25 -5.60 7.76
CA LEU A 68 -4.89 -5.71 9.07
C LEU A 68 -6.06 -4.75 9.19
N THR A 69 -5.88 -3.50 8.76
CA THR A 69 -6.93 -2.48 8.79
C THR A 69 -8.12 -2.92 7.95
N LEU A 70 -7.89 -3.34 6.71
CA LEU A 70 -8.97 -3.80 5.83
C LEU A 70 -9.65 -5.06 6.35
N ARG A 71 -8.90 -5.99 6.96
CA ARG A 71 -9.44 -7.21 7.59
C ARG A 71 -10.41 -6.87 8.74
N VAL A 72 -10.07 -5.90 9.58
CA VAL A 72 -10.93 -5.44 10.68
C VAL A 72 -12.17 -4.76 10.12
N GLN A 73 -12.00 -3.77 9.24
CA GLN A 73 -13.12 -3.03 8.66
C GLN A 73 -14.14 -3.92 7.95
N ILE A 74 -13.67 -4.94 7.20
CA ILE A 74 -14.58 -5.90 6.54
C ILE A 74 -15.33 -6.74 7.58
N LYS A 75 -14.70 -7.16 8.68
CA LYS A 75 -15.38 -7.90 9.73
C LYS A 75 -16.44 -7.04 10.42
N ASP A 76 -16.10 -5.80 10.75
CA ASP A 76 -17.03 -4.87 11.38
C ASP A 76 -18.28 -4.64 10.51
N ILE A 77 -18.10 -4.46 9.18
CA ILE A 77 -19.24 -4.29 8.29
C ILE A 77 -20.09 -5.56 8.14
N ILE A 78 -19.47 -6.75 8.19
CA ILE A 78 -20.22 -8.02 8.18
C ILE A 78 -21.12 -8.10 9.42
N GLU A 79 -20.60 -7.78 10.60
CA GLU A 79 -21.36 -7.76 11.85
C GLU A 79 -22.49 -6.74 11.80
N LEU A 80 -22.25 -5.52 11.29
CA LEU A 80 -23.28 -4.50 11.12
C LEU A 80 -24.39 -4.92 10.17
N ILE A 81 -24.05 -5.53 9.03
CA ILE A 81 -25.03 -6.06 8.07
C ILE A 81 -25.85 -7.18 8.70
N GLU A 82 -25.29 -7.99 9.59
CA GLU A 82 -26.01 -9.05 10.31
C GLU A 82 -27.01 -8.51 11.31
N LEU A 83 -26.79 -7.34 11.88
CA LEU A 83 -27.74 -6.65 12.75
C LEU A 83 -29.00 -6.18 12.00
N GLY A 84 -28.93 -6.04 10.66
CA GLY A 84 -30.13 -5.89 9.84
C GLY A 84 -30.72 -4.49 9.79
N ASP A 85 -29.92 -3.46 9.91
CA ASP A 85 -30.37 -2.06 9.78
C ASP A 85 -30.47 -1.65 8.31
N ASP A 86 -31.70 -1.67 7.76
CA ASP A 86 -31.96 -1.33 6.36
C ASP A 86 -31.78 0.15 6.06
N ASP A 87 -31.81 1.04 7.06
CA ASP A 87 -31.60 2.48 6.88
C ASP A 87 -30.16 2.82 6.48
N LEU A 88 -29.21 1.93 6.79
CA LEU A 88 -27.77 2.08 6.49
C LEU A 88 -27.34 1.42 5.16
N GLU A 89 -28.27 0.90 4.35
CA GLU A 89 -27.93 0.16 3.13
C GLU A 89 -27.04 0.96 2.17
N LYS A 90 -27.30 2.25 1.98
CA LYS A 90 -26.50 3.12 1.10
C LYS A 90 -25.07 3.28 1.62
N GLU A 91 -24.93 3.48 2.92
CA GLU A 91 -23.63 3.64 3.56
C GLU A 91 -22.80 2.35 3.47
N PHE A 92 -23.45 1.20 3.62
CA PHE A 92 -22.80 -0.09 3.42
C PHE A 92 -22.31 -0.29 1.98
N ILE A 93 -23.07 0.14 0.98
CA ILE A 93 -22.67 0.08 -0.43
C ILE A 93 -21.40 0.91 -0.66
N GLU A 94 -21.36 2.15 -0.18
CA GLU A 94 -20.21 3.03 -0.35
C GLU A 94 -18.95 2.46 0.35
N GLN A 95 -19.10 1.91 1.55
CA GLN A 95 -18.00 1.29 2.27
C GLN A 95 -17.48 0.03 1.55
N ILE A 96 -18.38 -0.80 1.02
CA ILE A 96 -18.03 -2.00 0.27
C ILE A 96 -17.29 -1.65 -1.02
N ASP A 97 -17.71 -0.60 -1.73
CA ASP A 97 -17.02 -0.09 -2.92
C ASP A 97 -15.59 0.39 -2.59
N SER A 98 -15.43 1.04 -1.43
CA SER A 98 -14.13 1.42 -0.90
C SER A 98 -13.26 0.18 -0.63
N PHE A 99 -13.79 -0.85 0.02
CA PHE A 99 -13.04 -2.08 0.33
C PHE A 99 -12.56 -2.81 -0.93
N GLU A 100 -13.38 -2.85 -2.00
CA GLU A 100 -12.95 -3.41 -3.28
C GLU A 100 -11.76 -2.64 -3.87
N THR A 101 -11.83 -1.32 -3.78
CA THR A 101 -10.76 -0.44 -4.26
C THR A 101 -9.49 -0.63 -3.45
N ASP A 102 -9.61 -0.67 -2.12
CA ASP A 102 -8.48 -0.86 -1.22
C ASP A 102 -7.83 -2.23 -1.41
N LEU A 103 -8.64 -3.29 -1.51
CA LEU A 103 -8.14 -4.63 -1.79
C LEU A 103 -7.38 -4.69 -3.14
N LYS A 104 -7.90 -4.01 -4.16
CA LYS A 104 -7.24 -3.92 -5.47
C LYS A 104 -5.90 -3.18 -5.37
N ASN A 105 -5.85 -2.08 -4.61
CA ASN A 105 -4.64 -1.30 -4.40
C ASN A 105 -3.58 -2.09 -3.61
N ILE A 106 -3.98 -2.75 -2.53
CA ILE A 106 -3.09 -3.60 -1.73
C ILE A 106 -2.56 -4.76 -2.57
N LYS A 107 -3.41 -5.43 -3.36
CA LYS A 107 -2.98 -6.51 -4.27
C LYS A 107 -1.99 -6.01 -5.33
N ARG A 108 -2.16 -4.79 -5.82
CA ARG A 108 -1.24 -4.21 -6.80
C ARG A 108 0.17 -4.02 -6.22
N GLN A 109 0.28 -3.69 -4.94
CA GLN A 109 1.58 -3.61 -4.26
C GLN A 109 2.31 -4.96 -4.18
N LEU A 110 1.57 -6.09 -4.26
CA LEU A 110 2.18 -7.42 -4.29
C LEU A 110 2.87 -7.76 -5.62
N LEU A 111 2.60 -7.02 -6.67
CA LEU A 111 3.24 -7.21 -7.97
C LEU A 111 4.70 -6.72 -7.94
N PHE A 112 5.02 -5.83 -7.01
CA PHE A 112 6.35 -5.30 -6.79
C PHE A 112 7.10 -6.16 -5.77
N LYS A 113 7.85 -7.15 -6.27
CA LYS A 113 8.67 -8.09 -5.47
C LYS A 113 10.12 -8.19 -5.94
N GLY A 114 10.51 -7.37 -6.91
CA GLY A 114 11.87 -7.28 -7.40
C GLY A 114 12.80 -6.68 -6.34
N GLU A 115 14.06 -7.06 -6.40
CA GLU A 115 15.11 -6.59 -5.48
C GLU A 115 15.22 -5.05 -5.43
N TYR A 116 14.82 -4.38 -6.52
CA TYR A 116 14.93 -2.92 -6.70
C TYR A 116 13.60 -2.18 -6.68
N ASP A 117 12.48 -2.87 -6.48
CA ASP A 117 11.13 -2.28 -6.61
C ASP A 117 10.82 -1.22 -5.54
N ASP A 118 11.52 -1.25 -4.40
CA ASP A 118 11.43 -0.28 -3.32
C ASP A 118 12.57 0.78 -3.35
N HIS A 119 13.45 0.72 -4.37
CA HIS A 119 14.51 1.69 -4.55
C HIS A 119 14.02 2.97 -5.21
N ASN A 120 14.80 4.04 -5.04
CA ASN A 120 14.57 5.28 -5.78
C ASN A 120 14.80 5.07 -7.27
N ALA A 121 13.92 5.66 -8.09
CA ALA A 121 14.02 5.59 -9.54
C ALA A 121 14.42 6.93 -10.14
N THR A 122 15.20 6.89 -11.21
CA THR A 122 15.50 8.06 -12.04
C THR A 122 14.76 7.93 -13.35
N ILE A 123 14.01 8.98 -13.73
CA ILE A 123 13.29 9.06 -14.99
C ILE A 123 14.02 10.07 -15.86
N SER A 124 14.43 9.64 -17.08
CA SER A 124 14.99 10.52 -18.11
C SER A 124 14.00 10.64 -19.25
N ILE A 125 13.67 11.88 -19.61
CA ILE A 125 12.75 12.20 -20.71
C ILE A 125 13.56 12.97 -21.73
N THR A 126 13.67 12.44 -22.95
CA THR A 126 14.43 13.06 -24.03
C THR A 126 13.57 13.17 -25.28
N SER A 127 13.58 14.34 -25.93
CA SER A 127 12.92 14.51 -27.22
C SER A 127 13.64 13.65 -28.28
N GLY A 128 12.89 12.80 -28.99
CA GLY A 128 13.46 11.87 -29.99
C GLY A 128 13.78 12.55 -31.32
N VAL A 129 13.27 13.76 -31.54
CA VAL A 129 13.46 14.56 -32.77
C VAL A 129 13.74 16.01 -32.43
N VAL A 130 14.37 16.74 -33.35
CA VAL A 130 14.62 18.17 -33.21
C VAL A 130 13.37 18.92 -33.58
N GLY A 131 12.95 19.87 -32.73
CA GLY A 131 11.80 20.76 -32.96
C GLY A 131 11.12 21.17 -31.69
N THR A 132 10.46 22.33 -31.73
CA THR A 132 9.72 22.92 -30.58
C THR A 132 8.62 21.99 -30.08
N ASP A 133 7.85 21.39 -30.99
CA ASP A 133 6.75 20.47 -30.63
C ASP A 133 7.23 19.24 -29.85
N ALA A 134 8.40 18.70 -30.20
CA ALA A 134 8.98 17.56 -29.47
C ALA A 134 9.49 17.95 -28.08
N GLN A 135 10.00 19.17 -27.94
CA GLN A 135 10.40 19.72 -26.64
C GLN A 135 9.19 19.98 -25.77
N ASP A 136 8.14 20.59 -26.31
CA ASP A 136 6.88 20.86 -25.61
C ASP A 136 6.23 19.54 -25.13
N PHE A 137 6.27 18.50 -25.96
CA PHE A 137 5.78 17.18 -25.58
C PHE A 137 6.58 16.55 -24.45
N ALA A 138 7.91 16.66 -24.50
CA ALA A 138 8.77 16.17 -23.41
C ALA A 138 8.48 16.91 -22.09
N GLU A 139 8.28 18.22 -22.14
CA GLU A 139 7.90 19.02 -20.96
C GLU A 139 6.50 18.64 -20.42
N MET A 140 5.56 18.33 -21.32
CA MET A 140 4.25 17.84 -20.92
C MET A 140 4.35 16.48 -20.20
N LEU A 141 5.16 15.54 -20.68
CA LEU A 141 5.42 14.26 -20.04
C LEU A 141 6.06 14.45 -18.66
N GLU A 142 7.06 15.33 -18.55
CA GLU A 142 7.67 15.65 -17.25
C GLU A 142 6.61 16.11 -16.24
N ARG A 143 5.73 17.05 -16.62
CA ARG A 143 4.62 17.51 -15.77
C ARG A 143 3.65 16.39 -15.36
N ILE A 144 3.39 15.42 -16.26
CA ILE A 144 2.54 14.25 -15.95
C ILE A 144 3.19 13.41 -14.86
N TYR A 145 4.49 13.11 -15.00
CA TYR A 145 5.21 12.32 -13.99
C TYR A 145 5.32 13.02 -12.64
N PHE A 146 5.55 14.33 -12.61
CA PHE A 146 5.54 15.10 -11.38
C PHE A 146 4.19 15.03 -10.67
N ARG A 147 3.09 15.24 -11.38
CA ARG A 147 1.73 15.16 -10.82
C ARG A 147 1.37 13.74 -10.36
N TRP A 148 1.80 12.74 -11.12
CA TRP A 148 1.60 11.36 -10.72
C TRP A 148 2.36 11.02 -9.43
N ALA A 149 3.60 11.45 -9.32
CA ALA A 149 4.44 11.23 -8.15
C ALA A 149 3.85 11.94 -6.91
N GLU A 150 3.43 13.20 -7.06
CA GLU A 150 2.76 13.96 -5.99
C GLU A 150 1.49 13.24 -5.51
N LYS A 151 0.63 12.79 -6.45
CA LYS A 151 -0.59 12.03 -6.13
C LYS A 151 -0.30 10.66 -5.47
N SER A 152 0.89 10.13 -5.68
CA SER A 152 1.35 8.83 -5.15
C SER A 152 2.25 8.97 -3.91
N ASP A 153 2.34 10.17 -3.31
CA ASP A 153 3.18 10.49 -2.14
C ASP A 153 4.70 10.22 -2.35
N PHE A 154 5.17 10.26 -3.60
CA PHE A 154 6.59 10.20 -3.88
C PHE A 154 7.26 11.58 -3.77
N LYS A 155 8.43 11.62 -3.14
CA LYS A 155 9.28 12.80 -3.19
C LYS A 155 10.01 12.83 -4.52
N THR A 156 9.94 13.97 -5.22
CA THR A 156 10.58 14.16 -6.52
C THR A 156 11.61 15.27 -6.45
N GLU A 157 12.70 15.09 -7.17
CA GLU A 157 13.78 16.07 -7.33
C GLU A 157 14.17 16.13 -8.81
N SER A 158 14.28 17.34 -9.35
CA SER A 158 14.80 17.54 -10.72
C SER A 158 16.33 17.55 -10.67
N ILE A 159 16.97 16.58 -11.32
CA ILE A 159 18.43 16.43 -11.33
C ILE A 159 19.07 17.36 -12.38
N GLY A 160 18.35 17.65 -13.47
CA GLY A 160 18.81 18.56 -14.51
C GLY A 160 17.82 18.67 -15.68
N ARG A 161 17.87 19.83 -16.33
CA ARG A 161 17.21 20.09 -17.62
C ARG A 161 18.27 20.58 -18.60
N SER A 162 18.27 20.03 -19.81
CA SER A 162 19.12 20.49 -20.94
C SER A 162 18.30 21.26 -21.92
#